data_30cc9a95a7df0e20f7ce476c8913708a
#
_entry.id   30cc9a95a7df0e20f7ce476c8913708a
#
_cell.length_a   1.000
_cell.length_b   1.000
_cell.length_c   1.000
_cell.angle_alpha   90.00
_cell.angle_beta   90.00
_cell.angle_gamma   90.00
#
_symmetry.space_group_name_H-M   'P 1'
#
loop_
_entity.id
_entity.type
_entity.pdbx_description
1 polymer ?
#
loop_
_entity_poly.entity_id
_entity_poly.type
_entity_poly.pdbx_seq_one_letter_code
_entity_poly.pdbx_strand_id
1 'polypeptide(L)'
;MNINMYSYKKTEENTASPVHEKFKNCPPHPSSSSDSSDSESSTACVYRHRHISNKDQRFASIALEEASKSTLLMQHGCIAVLNGKVLAKGYNNIRCHSKDGLLHFRKCCSAHAEIHVLHKLCIMELSPKVVQKLVLYIVRRSRSGDMAESAPCFHCTLRMKKLNIKAIVFSNSDGELEKRRINEYDTDKLTYGAKRVIDPSFYIR
;
A
#
# COMPACT_ATOMS: atom_id res chain seq x y z
N MET A 1 24.16 -4.62 17.98
CA MET A 1 24.16 -5.22 16.64
C MET A 1 23.52 -4.24 15.68
N ASN A 2 24.37 -3.45 15.01
CA ASN A 2 23.91 -2.50 13.98
C ASN A 2 23.58 -3.29 12.72
N ILE A 3 22.30 -3.42 12.42
CA ILE A 3 21.86 -3.93 11.10
C ILE A 3 21.95 -2.74 10.16
N ASN A 4 23.06 -2.69 9.44
CA ASN A 4 23.30 -1.71 8.38
C ASN A 4 22.29 -1.98 7.24
N MET A 5 21.16 -1.24 7.22
CA MET A 5 20.10 -1.35 6.22
C MET A 5 20.56 -0.90 4.81
N TYR A 6 21.81 -0.49 4.65
CA TYR A 6 22.37 0.05 3.40
C TYR A 6 23.35 -0.89 2.69
N SER A 7 23.74 -2.03 3.27
CA SER A 7 24.65 -2.94 2.59
C SER A 7 23.92 -3.96 1.73
N TYR A 8 23.33 -3.53 0.64
CA TYR A 8 23.05 -4.41 -0.50
C TYR A 8 24.25 -4.35 -1.44
N LYS A 9 25.17 -5.29 -1.28
CA LYS A 9 26.20 -5.56 -2.31
C LYS A 9 25.49 -5.93 -3.61
N LYS A 10 25.84 -5.22 -4.68
CA LYS A 10 25.60 -5.60 -6.07
C LYS A 10 26.14 -6.99 -6.31
N THR A 11 25.31 -7.99 -6.31
CA THR A 11 25.55 -9.22 -7.03
C THR A 11 24.70 -9.14 -8.28
N GLU A 12 25.37 -8.83 -9.39
CA GLU A 12 24.85 -9.03 -10.73
C GLU A 12 24.80 -10.54 -10.94
N GLU A 13 23.64 -11.14 -10.80
CA GLU A 13 23.33 -12.41 -11.43
C GLU A 13 22.09 -12.26 -12.28
N ASN A 14 22.37 -12.19 -13.57
CA ASN A 14 21.44 -12.41 -14.66
C ASN A 14 20.86 -13.82 -14.53
N THR A 15 19.67 -13.96 -13.97
CA THR A 15 18.80 -15.10 -14.26
C THR A 15 17.39 -14.58 -14.39
N ALA A 16 16.96 -14.44 -15.63
CA ALA A 16 15.58 -14.34 -16.01
C ALA A 16 14.84 -15.58 -15.48
N SER A 17 14.08 -15.43 -14.42
CA SER A 17 13.14 -16.44 -13.94
C SER A 17 11.73 -16.02 -14.31
N PRO A 18 10.93 -16.94 -14.88
CA PRO A 18 9.66 -16.65 -15.49
C PRO A 18 8.57 -16.43 -14.42
N VAL A 19 8.24 -15.19 -14.13
CA VAL A 19 7.10 -14.82 -13.28
C VAL A 19 5.76 -14.94 -14.04
N HIS A 20 5.81 -15.37 -15.31
CA HIS A 20 4.65 -15.34 -16.23
C HIS A 20 3.77 -16.60 -16.21
N GLU A 21 4.10 -17.64 -15.44
CA GLU A 21 3.41 -18.95 -15.61
C GLU A 21 2.41 -19.35 -14.52
N LYS A 22 2.23 -18.54 -13.47
CA LYS A 22 1.30 -18.90 -12.36
C LYS A 22 -0.11 -18.29 -12.44
N PHE A 23 -0.44 -17.55 -13.49
CA PHE A 23 -1.78 -16.90 -13.59
C PHE A 23 -2.70 -17.49 -14.68
N LYS A 24 -2.40 -18.67 -15.21
CA LYS A 24 -3.21 -19.27 -16.30
C LYS A 24 -4.37 -20.15 -15.86
N ASN A 25 -4.64 -20.33 -14.58
CA ASN A 25 -5.75 -21.20 -14.11
C ASN A 25 -6.73 -20.47 -13.18
N CYS A 26 -7.38 -19.43 -13.69
CA CYS A 26 -8.68 -19.01 -13.15
C CYS A 26 -9.75 -19.48 -14.13
N PRO A 27 -10.74 -20.28 -13.69
CA PRO A 27 -11.86 -20.70 -14.54
C PRO A 27 -12.78 -19.51 -14.83
N PRO A 28 -13.43 -19.47 -16.01
CA PRO A 28 -14.34 -18.40 -16.38
C PRO A 28 -15.62 -18.47 -15.54
N HIS A 29 -16.19 -17.30 -15.22
CA HIS A 29 -17.47 -17.17 -14.55
C HIS A 29 -18.59 -17.85 -15.35
N PRO A 30 -19.45 -18.67 -14.72
CA PRO A 30 -20.64 -19.18 -15.38
C PRO A 30 -21.74 -18.11 -15.41
N SER A 31 -22.32 -17.94 -16.58
CA SER A 31 -23.55 -17.18 -16.82
C SER A 31 -24.74 -17.85 -16.14
N SER A 32 -25.63 -17.03 -15.60
CA SER A 32 -26.87 -17.38 -14.91
C SER A 32 -27.79 -18.34 -15.71
N SER A 33 -28.19 -19.42 -15.07
CA SER A 33 -29.49 -20.06 -15.29
C SER A 33 -29.91 -20.79 -14.00
N SER A 34 -31.20 -20.64 -13.71
CA SER A 34 -32.00 -21.12 -12.57
C SER A 34 -31.96 -22.63 -12.34
N ASP A 35 -32.03 -23.01 -11.09
CA ASP A 35 -32.85 -24.01 -10.39
C ASP A 35 -32.13 -25.01 -9.49
N SER A 36 -32.76 -25.14 -8.29
CA SER A 36 -32.84 -26.27 -7.33
C SER A 36 -31.61 -26.63 -6.47
N SER A 37 -31.84 -26.37 -5.17
CA SER A 37 -31.48 -27.15 -3.97
C SER A 37 -30.34 -28.18 -4.08
N ASP A 38 -29.17 -27.85 -3.45
CA ASP A 38 -28.46 -28.82 -2.62
C ASP A 38 -27.43 -28.08 -1.73
N SER A 39 -27.39 -28.51 -0.47
CA SER A 39 -26.54 -27.99 0.59
C SER A 39 -25.10 -28.42 0.38
N GLU A 40 -24.26 -27.57 -0.21
CA GLU A 40 -22.81 -27.72 -0.15
C GLU A 40 -22.19 -26.55 0.63
N SER A 41 -21.53 -26.93 1.73
CA SER A 41 -20.74 -26.05 2.57
C SER A 41 -19.55 -25.47 1.77
N SER A 42 -19.79 -24.36 1.10
CA SER A 42 -18.69 -23.57 0.54
C SER A 42 -17.96 -22.89 1.69
N THR A 43 -16.77 -23.36 2.01
CA THR A 43 -15.78 -22.63 2.83
C THR A 43 -15.35 -21.36 2.08
N ALA A 44 -16.25 -20.40 1.99
CA ALA A 44 -15.93 -19.04 1.62
C ALA A 44 -14.95 -18.52 2.67
N CYS A 45 -13.76 -18.16 2.23
CA CYS A 45 -12.76 -17.50 3.06
C CYS A 45 -13.36 -16.19 3.57
N VAL A 46 -14.01 -16.25 4.75
CA VAL A 46 -14.61 -15.08 5.39
C VAL A 46 -13.47 -14.16 5.77
N TYR A 47 -13.17 -13.19 4.91
CA TYR A 47 -12.30 -12.09 5.26
C TYR A 47 -12.89 -11.36 6.45
N ARG A 48 -12.41 -11.66 7.66
CA ARG A 48 -12.86 -10.97 8.87
C ARG A 48 -12.46 -9.50 8.75
N HIS A 49 -13.40 -8.65 8.33
CA HIS A 49 -13.26 -7.22 8.45
C HIS A 49 -13.00 -6.89 9.92
N ARG A 50 -11.81 -6.37 10.21
CA ARG A 50 -11.48 -5.98 11.58
C ARG A 50 -12.26 -4.72 11.91
N HIS A 51 -12.94 -4.76 13.04
CA HIS A 51 -13.71 -3.61 13.53
C HIS A 51 -12.84 -2.35 13.57
N ILE A 52 -13.36 -1.27 12.99
CA ILE A 52 -12.76 0.07 13.03
C ILE A 52 -13.16 0.72 14.35
N SER A 53 -12.16 1.11 15.13
CA SER A 53 -12.37 1.78 16.41
C SER A 53 -12.42 3.30 16.24
N ASN A 54 -12.95 4.01 17.26
CA ASN A 54 -12.91 5.49 17.30
C ASN A 54 -11.46 6.02 17.22
N LYS A 55 -10.47 5.25 17.70
CA LYS A 55 -9.05 5.61 17.56
C LYS A 55 -8.60 5.52 16.11
N ASP A 56 -9.04 4.50 15.37
CA ASP A 56 -8.73 4.37 13.94
C ASP A 56 -9.32 5.55 13.15
N GLN A 57 -10.56 5.95 13.44
CA GLN A 57 -11.21 7.13 12.85
C GLN A 57 -10.38 8.40 13.09
N ARG A 58 -9.97 8.62 14.35
CA ARG A 58 -9.14 9.77 14.72
C ARG A 58 -7.81 9.80 13.98
N PHE A 59 -7.12 8.66 13.85
CA PHE A 59 -5.86 8.61 13.12
C PHE A 59 -6.07 8.78 11.60
N ALA A 60 -7.15 8.26 11.04
CA ALA A 60 -7.51 8.51 9.65
C ALA A 60 -7.77 10.00 9.38
N SER A 61 -8.43 10.72 10.30
CA SER A 61 -8.61 12.18 10.20
C SER A 61 -7.28 12.93 10.19
N ILE A 62 -6.29 12.50 11.00
CA ILE A 62 -4.94 13.10 10.97
C ILE A 62 -4.24 12.81 9.63
N ALA A 63 -4.44 11.62 9.05
CA ALA A 63 -3.92 11.30 7.73
C ALA A 63 -4.60 12.11 6.62
N LEU A 64 -5.90 12.39 6.74
CA LEU A 64 -6.66 13.25 5.83
C LEU A 64 -6.16 14.70 5.86
N GLU A 65 -5.89 15.22 7.06
CA GLU A 65 -5.24 16.52 7.23
C GLU A 65 -3.84 16.55 6.58
N GLU A 66 -3.06 15.50 6.75
CA GLU A 66 -1.74 15.40 6.11
C GLU A 66 -1.85 15.35 4.58
N ALA A 67 -2.89 14.70 4.03
CA ALA A 67 -3.15 14.65 2.59
C ALA A 67 -3.37 16.05 1.98
N SER A 68 -3.97 16.99 2.73
CA SER A 68 -4.23 18.36 2.24
C SER A 68 -2.96 19.16 1.90
N LYS A 69 -1.80 18.73 2.40
CA LYS A 69 -0.50 19.33 2.08
C LYS A 69 0.04 18.94 0.70
N SER A 70 -0.56 17.93 0.07
CA SER A 70 -0.16 17.52 -1.27
C SER A 70 -0.64 18.54 -2.30
N THR A 71 0.26 18.93 -3.21
CA THR A 71 -0.03 19.78 -4.36
C THR A 71 -0.46 18.99 -5.60
N LEU A 72 -0.52 17.66 -5.48
CA LEU A 72 -0.91 16.79 -6.57
C LEU A 72 -2.43 16.70 -6.70
N LEU A 73 -2.91 16.38 -7.89
CA LEU A 73 -4.34 16.21 -8.18
C LEU A 73 -4.99 15.15 -7.26
N MET A 74 -4.31 14.04 -7.04
CA MET A 74 -4.72 12.98 -6.13
C MET A 74 -3.97 13.15 -4.80
N GLN A 75 -4.61 13.77 -3.82
CA GLN A 75 -4.01 14.08 -2.53
C GLN A 75 -4.07 12.86 -1.61
N HIS A 76 -2.91 12.25 -1.32
CA HIS A 76 -2.80 11.13 -0.39
C HIS A 76 -1.99 11.55 0.84
N GLY A 77 -2.48 11.16 2.01
CA GLY A 77 -1.78 11.29 3.28
C GLY A 77 -1.54 9.93 3.90
N CYS A 78 -0.45 9.81 4.62
CA CYS A 78 -0.11 8.62 5.38
C CYS A 78 0.48 9.02 6.72
N ILE A 79 0.13 8.28 7.78
CA ILE A 79 0.77 8.42 9.08
C ILE A 79 1.17 7.04 9.61
N ALA A 80 2.28 6.99 10.35
CA ALA A 80 2.70 5.81 11.09
C ALA A 80 2.40 5.98 12.58
N VAL A 81 1.71 5.02 13.16
CA VAL A 81 1.30 5.01 14.56
C VAL A 81 1.92 3.85 15.31
N LEU A 82 2.52 4.13 16.45
CA LEU A 82 3.06 3.16 17.39
C LEU A 82 2.42 3.36 18.77
N ASN A 83 1.78 2.32 19.30
CA ASN A 83 1.19 2.35 20.65
C ASN A 83 0.31 3.59 20.91
N GLY A 84 -0.48 4.00 19.90
CA GLY A 84 -1.37 5.15 20.01
C GLY A 84 -0.71 6.53 19.84
N LYS A 85 0.59 6.59 19.50
CA LYS A 85 1.31 7.84 19.19
C LYS A 85 1.69 7.90 17.72
N VAL A 86 1.50 9.04 17.08
CA VAL A 86 1.94 9.30 15.70
C VAL A 86 3.45 9.52 15.72
N LEU A 87 4.21 8.69 15.00
CA LEU A 87 5.66 8.80 14.87
C LEU A 87 6.08 9.58 13.63
N ALA A 88 5.40 9.34 12.52
CA ALA A 88 5.74 9.98 11.25
C ALA A 88 4.46 10.32 10.48
N LYS A 89 4.51 11.40 9.72
CA LYS A 89 3.46 11.86 8.80
C LYS A 89 4.06 12.10 7.43
N GLY A 90 3.33 11.83 6.37
CA GLY A 90 3.77 12.06 5.00
C GLY A 90 2.59 12.18 4.06
N TYR A 91 2.84 12.82 2.93
CA TYR A 91 1.88 13.01 1.84
C TYR A 91 2.58 12.74 0.51
N ASN A 92 1.81 12.45 -0.52
CA ASN A 92 2.37 12.25 -1.85
C ASN A 92 2.85 13.58 -2.44
N ASN A 93 4.02 13.56 -3.07
CA ASN A 93 4.67 14.77 -3.60
C ASN A 93 5.50 14.45 -4.85
N ILE A 94 5.92 15.50 -5.57
CA ILE A 94 6.72 15.37 -6.80
C ILE A 94 8.18 14.97 -6.56
N ARG A 95 8.65 14.92 -5.31
CA ARG A 95 10.03 14.56 -4.99
C ARG A 95 10.19 13.04 -5.08
N CYS A 96 10.73 12.57 -6.19
CA CYS A 96 11.21 11.20 -6.30
C CYS A 96 12.56 11.08 -5.60
N HIS A 97 12.58 10.49 -4.43
CA HIS A 97 13.83 10.12 -3.75
C HIS A 97 14.42 8.87 -4.43
N SER A 98 15.02 9.07 -5.60
CA SER A 98 15.61 7.97 -6.37
C SER A 98 16.92 7.42 -5.77
N LYS A 99 17.47 8.07 -4.73
CA LYS A 99 18.75 7.71 -4.13
C LYS A 99 18.69 6.63 -3.05
N ASP A 100 17.50 6.37 -2.49
CA ASP A 100 17.37 5.50 -1.32
C ASP A 100 17.17 4.02 -1.64
N GLY A 101 17.38 3.60 -2.90
CA GLY A 101 17.32 2.20 -3.30
C GLY A 101 16.00 1.47 -2.97
N LEU A 102 15.11 2.16 -2.24
CA LEU A 102 13.83 1.65 -1.79
C LEU A 102 12.85 1.49 -2.95
N LEU A 103 12.99 2.31 -3.97
CA LEU A 103 12.21 2.26 -5.18
C LEU A 103 13.18 2.29 -6.37
N HIS A 104 13.39 1.14 -7.00
CA HIS A 104 14.11 1.06 -8.27
C HIS A 104 13.38 1.75 -9.45
N PHE A 105 12.31 2.50 -9.15
CA PHE A 105 11.54 3.23 -10.15
C PHE A 105 12.20 4.59 -10.44
N ARG A 106 13.26 4.58 -11.22
CA ARG A 106 13.90 5.80 -11.75
C ARG A 106 12.97 6.72 -12.57
N LYS A 107 11.74 6.29 -12.83
CA LYS A 107 10.76 7.01 -13.66
C LYS A 107 9.42 7.25 -12.95
N CYS A 108 9.36 7.15 -11.62
CA CYS A 108 8.16 7.48 -10.88
C CYS A 108 7.94 9.00 -10.91
N CYS A 109 6.76 9.44 -11.33
CA CYS A 109 6.44 10.87 -11.42
C CYS A 109 6.13 11.51 -10.05
N SER A 110 5.98 10.71 -8.99
CA SER A 110 5.73 11.20 -7.63
C SER A 110 6.11 10.16 -6.58
N ALA A 111 6.51 10.62 -5.40
CA ALA A 111 6.63 9.78 -4.22
C ALA A 111 5.25 9.56 -3.60
N HIS A 112 4.89 8.31 -3.30
CA HIS A 112 3.64 8.00 -2.61
C HIS A 112 3.70 8.40 -1.13
N ALA A 113 2.56 8.65 -0.52
CA ALA A 113 2.48 9.04 0.89
C ALA A 113 3.08 7.99 1.82
N GLU A 114 2.83 6.70 1.54
CA GLU A 114 3.40 5.57 2.27
C GLU A 114 4.93 5.57 2.20
N ILE A 115 5.49 5.76 1.01
CA ILE A 115 6.95 5.82 0.82
C ILE A 115 7.57 7.00 1.55
N HIS A 116 6.91 8.16 1.55
CA HIS A 116 7.36 9.32 2.30
C HIS A 116 7.44 9.03 3.80
N VAL A 117 6.44 8.32 4.36
CA VAL A 117 6.44 7.89 5.76
C VAL A 117 7.52 6.84 6.02
N LEU A 118 7.60 5.80 5.19
CA LEU A 118 8.60 4.74 5.34
C LEU A 118 10.02 5.28 5.29
N HIS A 119 10.29 6.26 4.44
CA HIS A 119 11.59 6.94 4.40
C HIS A 119 11.91 7.66 5.73
N LYS A 120 10.93 8.37 6.31
CA LYS A 120 11.12 9.01 7.63
C LYS A 120 11.39 7.98 8.73
N LEU A 121 10.68 6.84 8.71
CA LEU A 121 10.89 5.77 9.68
C LEU A 121 12.28 5.12 9.53
N CYS A 122 12.80 5.01 8.29
CA CYS A 122 14.17 4.53 8.05
C CYS A 122 15.22 5.46 8.67
N ILE A 123 15.05 6.78 8.56
CA ILE A 123 15.97 7.77 9.16
C ILE A 123 15.94 7.67 10.70
N MET A 124 14.83 7.27 11.29
CA MET A 124 14.70 7.09 12.76
C MET A 124 15.42 5.85 13.28
N GLU A 125 16.00 5.02 12.42
CA GLU A 125 16.74 3.79 12.78
C GLU A 125 16.00 2.88 13.79
N LEU A 126 14.70 2.76 13.63
CA LEU A 126 13.86 1.95 14.53
C LEU A 126 14.25 0.48 14.47
N SER A 127 14.27 -0.17 15.63
CA SER A 127 14.52 -1.61 15.67
C SER A 127 13.43 -2.40 14.97
N PRO A 128 13.73 -3.56 14.36
CA PRO A 128 12.74 -4.39 13.67
C PRO A 128 11.54 -4.76 14.55
N LYS A 129 11.76 -5.01 15.85
CA LYS A 129 10.69 -5.28 16.83
C LYS A 129 9.71 -4.10 16.99
N VAL A 130 10.18 -2.88 16.81
CA VAL A 130 9.34 -1.67 16.86
C VAL A 130 8.57 -1.51 15.55
N VAL A 131 9.23 -1.69 14.41
CA VAL A 131 8.61 -1.62 13.08
C VAL A 131 7.45 -2.60 12.94
N GLN A 132 7.60 -3.82 13.46
CA GLN A 132 6.55 -4.86 13.46
C GLN A 132 5.31 -4.52 14.31
N LYS A 133 5.33 -3.44 15.09
CA LYS A 133 4.19 -2.95 15.87
C LYS A 133 3.48 -1.77 15.21
N LEU A 134 4.06 -1.20 14.15
CA LEU A 134 3.52 -0.03 13.47
C LEU A 134 2.20 -0.34 12.74
N VAL A 135 1.29 0.62 12.82
CA VAL A 135 0.08 0.66 11.99
C VAL A 135 0.18 1.90 11.09
N LEU A 136 0.01 1.71 9.79
CA LEU A 136 -0.05 2.81 8.84
C LEU A 136 -1.51 3.16 8.54
N TYR A 137 -1.85 4.44 8.58
CA TYR A 137 -3.14 4.99 8.17
C TYR A 137 -2.94 5.75 6.87
N ILE A 138 -3.65 5.33 5.84
CA ILE A 138 -3.50 5.81 4.47
C ILE A 138 -4.84 6.33 4.00
N VAL A 139 -4.92 7.60 3.64
CA VAL A 139 -6.18 8.24 3.25
C VAL A 139 -5.95 9.09 2.02
N ARG A 140 -6.90 9.07 1.10
CA ARG A 140 -6.97 10.02 -0.02
C ARG A 140 -8.03 11.06 0.28
N ARG A 141 -7.67 12.32 0.06
CA ARG A 141 -8.60 13.45 0.14
C ARG A 141 -9.25 13.67 -1.24
N SER A 142 -10.56 13.69 -1.27
CA SER A 142 -11.35 14.08 -2.45
C SER A 142 -11.32 15.60 -2.66
N ARG A 143 -11.88 16.07 -3.76
CA ARG A 143 -12.04 17.52 -4.01
C ARG A 143 -13.02 18.17 -3.04
N SER A 144 -14.05 17.45 -2.57
CA SER A 144 -14.99 17.91 -1.54
C SER A 144 -14.37 17.97 -0.14
N GLY A 145 -13.20 17.36 0.05
CA GLY A 145 -12.51 17.30 1.34
C GLY A 145 -12.71 15.98 2.10
N ASP A 146 -13.57 15.10 1.61
CA ASP A 146 -13.90 13.82 2.22
C ASP A 146 -12.86 12.74 1.96
N MET A 147 -12.97 11.63 2.68
CA MET A 147 -12.16 10.45 2.43
C MET A 147 -12.62 9.77 1.12
N ALA A 148 -11.67 9.35 0.32
CA ALA A 148 -11.90 8.59 -0.91
C ALA A 148 -10.93 7.42 -0.97
N GLU A 149 -11.11 6.50 -1.94
CA GLU A 149 -10.33 5.28 -2.06
C GLU A 149 -8.82 5.51 -2.00
N SER A 150 -8.17 4.87 -1.04
CA SER A 150 -6.73 5.00 -0.76
C SER A 150 -6.02 3.66 -0.62
N ALA A 151 -6.64 2.57 -1.06
CA ALA A 151 -6.03 1.24 -1.01
C ALA A 151 -4.59 1.28 -1.58
N PRO A 152 -3.60 0.79 -0.82
CA PRO A 152 -2.20 0.81 -1.23
C PRO A 152 -1.98 0.09 -2.56
N CYS A 153 -1.09 0.62 -3.40
CA CYS A 153 -0.70 -0.04 -4.64
C CYS A 153 0.24 -1.22 -4.36
N PHE A 154 0.40 -2.11 -5.35
CA PHE A 154 1.28 -3.28 -5.29
C PHE A 154 2.68 -2.95 -4.75
N HIS A 155 3.32 -1.90 -5.24
CA HIS A 155 4.68 -1.55 -4.84
C HIS A 155 4.78 -1.06 -3.39
N CYS A 156 3.83 -0.26 -2.93
CA CYS A 156 3.76 0.17 -1.53
C CYS A 156 3.49 -1.03 -0.61
N THR A 157 2.57 -1.92 -1.01
CA THR A 157 2.24 -3.15 -0.29
C THR A 157 3.47 -4.04 -0.13
N LEU A 158 4.18 -4.32 -1.24
CA LEU A 158 5.39 -5.12 -1.22
C LEU A 158 6.45 -4.54 -0.27
N ARG A 159 6.58 -3.22 -0.24
CA ARG A 159 7.52 -2.53 0.63
C ARG A 159 7.13 -2.64 2.10
N MET A 160 5.85 -2.43 2.42
CA MET A 160 5.33 -2.57 3.78
C MET A 160 5.46 -4.02 4.28
N LYS A 161 5.23 -5.03 3.42
CA LYS A 161 5.48 -6.44 3.72
C LYS A 161 6.96 -6.71 4.02
N LYS A 162 7.87 -6.21 3.18
CA LYS A 162 9.32 -6.37 3.37
C LYS A 162 9.80 -5.78 4.69
N LEU A 163 9.21 -4.68 5.15
CA LEU A 163 9.50 -4.09 6.45
C LEU A 163 8.73 -4.75 7.61
N ASN A 164 7.85 -5.68 7.29
CA ASN A 164 7.02 -6.41 8.25
C ASN A 164 6.18 -5.46 9.14
N ILE A 165 5.58 -4.46 8.54
CA ILE A 165 4.62 -3.55 9.20
C ILE A 165 3.45 -4.39 9.74
N LYS A 166 2.93 -4.07 10.93
CA LYS A 166 1.86 -4.84 11.56
C LYS A 166 0.56 -4.86 10.78
N ALA A 167 0.08 -3.67 10.41
CA ALA A 167 -1.23 -3.50 9.80
C ALA A 167 -1.31 -2.17 9.04
N ILE A 168 -2.28 -2.11 8.15
CA ILE A 168 -2.68 -0.91 7.43
C ILE A 168 -4.15 -0.62 7.73
N VAL A 169 -4.50 0.66 7.73
CA VAL A 169 -5.87 1.18 7.71
C VAL A 169 -5.96 2.13 6.54
N PHE A 170 -6.93 1.94 5.67
CA PHE A 170 -7.10 2.76 4.47
C PHE A 170 -8.59 2.99 4.18
N SER A 171 -8.92 4.03 3.42
CA SER A 171 -10.29 4.29 2.98
C SER A 171 -10.61 3.52 1.70
N ASN A 172 -11.80 2.91 1.65
CA ASN A 172 -12.34 2.22 0.47
C ASN A 172 -13.02 3.21 -0.50
N SER A 173 -13.69 2.69 -1.54
CA SER A 173 -14.42 3.48 -2.54
C SER A 173 -15.56 4.32 -1.93
N ASP A 174 -16.17 3.83 -0.86
CA ASP A 174 -17.32 4.45 -0.19
C ASP A 174 -16.89 5.47 0.88
N GLY A 175 -15.58 5.65 1.06
CA GLY A 175 -15.00 6.53 2.08
C GLY A 175 -14.92 5.88 3.47
N GLU A 176 -15.33 4.63 3.61
CA GLU A 176 -15.24 3.89 4.85
C GLU A 176 -13.82 3.37 5.09
N LEU A 177 -13.48 3.14 6.35
CA LEU A 177 -12.17 2.62 6.71
C LEU A 177 -12.15 1.10 6.71
N GLU A 178 -11.11 0.55 6.12
CA GLU A 178 -10.74 -0.85 6.21
C GLU A 178 -9.43 -1.04 6.96
N LYS A 179 -9.37 -2.10 7.78
CA LYS A 179 -8.17 -2.47 8.53
C LYS A 179 -7.72 -3.88 8.19
N ARG A 180 -6.50 -4.02 7.72
CA ARG A 180 -5.90 -5.30 7.31
C ARG A 180 -4.53 -5.51 7.94
N ARG A 181 -4.17 -6.74 8.26
CA ARG A 181 -2.77 -7.08 8.50
C ARG A 181 -2.02 -7.02 7.18
N ILE A 182 -0.81 -6.48 7.19
CA ILE A 182 -0.07 -6.33 5.93
C ILE A 182 0.25 -7.68 5.26
N ASN A 183 0.48 -8.72 6.04
CA ASN A 183 0.78 -10.05 5.52
C ASN A 183 -0.46 -10.76 4.92
N GLU A 184 -1.66 -10.33 5.32
CA GLU A 184 -2.94 -10.83 4.81
C GLU A 184 -3.51 -9.95 3.66
N TYR A 185 -2.84 -8.85 3.33
CA TYR A 185 -3.26 -7.92 2.30
C TYR A 185 -2.48 -8.15 1.00
N ASP A 186 -3.19 -8.44 -0.07
CA ASP A 186 -2.66 -8.57 -1.41
C ASP A 186 -3.40 -7.63 -2.37
N THR A 187 -2.70 -7.14 -3.37
CA THR A 187 -3.24 -6.27 -4.40
C THR A 187 -2.41 -6.37 -5.68
N ASP A 188 -3.06 -6.34 -6.81
CA ASP A 188 -2.49 -6.19 -8.15
C ASP A 188 -2.55 -4.74 -8.65
N LYS A 189 -3.11 -3.84 -7.84
CA LYS A 189 -3.31 -2.43 -8.19
C LYS A 189 -2.00 -1.74 -8.51
N LEU A 190 -1.76 -1.48 -9.77
CA LEU A 190 -0.63 -0.68 -10.25
C LEU A 190 -1.04 0.78 -10.40
N THR A 191 -0.16 1.69 -10.01
CA THR A 191 -0.34 3.11 -10.29
C THR A 191 -0.13 3.42 -11.77
N TYR A 192 -0.69 4.53 -12.24
CA TYR A 192 -0.52 4.98 -13.62
C TYR A 192 0.97 5.09 -14.01
N GLY A 193 1.82 5.66 -13.13
CA GLY A 193 3.25 5.74 -13.35
C GLY A 193 3.93 4.37 -13.48
N ALA A 194 3.52 3.39 -12.65
CA ALA A 194 4.05 2.03 -12.73
C ALA A 194 3.61 1.30 -14.01
N LYS A 195 2.35 1.45 -14.42
CA LYS A 195 1.84 0.90 -15.69
C LYS A 195 2.65 1.41 -16.89
N ARG A 196 2.98 2.70 -16.91
CA ARG A 196 3.81 3.31 -17.96
C ARG A 196 5.24 2.77 -18.03
N VAL A 197 5.80 2.33 -16.91
CA VAL A 197 7.15 1.74 -16.87
C VAL A 197 7.16 0.33 -17.41
N ILE A 198 6.08 -0.42 -17.15
CA ILE A 198 5.95 -1.83 -17.58
C ILE A 198 5.57 -1.92 -19.06
N ASP A 199 4.73 -1.02 -19.54
CA ASP A 199 4.28 -0.98 -20.95
C ASP A 199 4.52 0.41 -21.56
N PRO A 200 5.63 0.58 -22.29
CA PRO A 200 5.94 1.84 -22.98
C PRO A 200 4.93 2.23 -24.08
N SER A 201 4.16 1.27 -24.62
CA SER A 201 3.15 1.54 -25.65
C SER A 201 1.97 2.38 -25.14
N PHE A 202 1.85 2.52 -23.81
CA PHE A 202 0.88 3.41 -23.18
C PHE A 202 1.08 4.91 -23.51
N TYR A 203 2.17 5.26 -24.21
CA TYR A 203 2.48 6.63 -24.62
C TYR A 203 1.82 7.06 -25.94
N ILE A 204 1.15 6.15 -26.65
CA ILE A 204 0.67 6.39 -28.03
C ILE A 204 -0.88 6.49 -28.06
N ARG A 205 -1.48 7.17 -27.10
CA ARG A 205 -2.89 7.58 -27.19
C ARG A 205 -3.06 9.03 -26.78
#